data_bf34679aca2b541377b96f02f545d312
#
_entry.id   bf34679aca2b541377b96f02f545d312
#
_cell.length_a   1.000
_cell.length_b   1.000
_cell.length_c   1.000
_cell.angle_alpha   90.00
_cell.angle_beta   90.00
_cell.angle_gamma   90.00
#
_symmetry.space_group_name_H-M   'P 1'
#
loop_
_entity.id
_entity.type
_entity.pdbx_description
1 polymer ?
#
loop_
_entity_poly.entity_id
_entity_poly.type
_entity_poly.pdbx_seq_one_letter_code
_entity_poly.pdbx_strand_id
1 'polypeptide(L)'
;MLRLENLKITQGSFQLSADWAAKPGEIIALIGPSGGGKSSLLLALAGFLNLASGRVFWNDRDLSALAPALRPVSILFQDQNLFPHLTIQQNLALALSSSLRTTAEQSRRIDDVLARLGLQGLGNRRPADLSGGQQGRAALGRVLLQARPVLLLDEPFAALGPALKTDLLTLVRELVAETKALVLLVTHDPSDAVRFARRSVLVADGIAHPPLETAALMADPPEALRTYLGDQR
;
A
#
# COMPACT_ATOMS: atom_id res chain seq x y z
N MET A 1 10.70 7.83 10.31
CA MET A 1 10.99 8.21 8.91
C MET A 1 11.45 6.95 8.19
N LEU A 2 10.88 6.65 7.02
CA LEU A 2 11.40 5.62 6.10
C LEU A 2 12.58 6.21 5.33
N ARG A 3 13.69 5.47 5.23
CA ARG A 3 14.88 5.89 4.48
C ARG A 3 15.42 4.70 3.69
N LEU A 4 15.64 4.92 2.40
CA LEU A 4 16.24 3.98 1.47
C LEU A 4 17.63 4.50 1.15
N GLU A 5 18.66 3.72 1.42
CA GLU A 5 20.05 4.10 1.18
C GLU A 5 20.65 3.22 0.08
N ASN A 6 20.87 3.79 -1.09
CA ASN A 6 21.43 3.10 -2.26
C ASN A 6 20.78 1.72 -2.49
N LEU A 7 19.48 1.63 -2.24
CA LEU A 7 18.73 0.38 -2.39
C LEU A 7 18.79 -0.09 -3.83
N LYS A 8 19.13 -1.37 -4.02
CA LYS A 8 19.07 -2.05 -5.31
C LYS A 8 18.33 -3.38 -5.20
N ILE A 9 17.44 -3.60 -6.15
CA ILE A 9 16.69 -4.83 -6.34
C ILE A 9 17.11 -5.42 -7.69
N THR A 10 17.35 -6.73 -7.74
CA THR A 10 17.67 -7.45 -8.99
C THR A 10 16.83 -8.71 -9.06
N GLN A 11 16.12 -8.92 -10.16
CA GLN A 11 15.34 -10.11 -10.46
C GLN A 11 15.58 -10.52 -11.92
N GLY A 12 16.45 -11.49 -12.16
CA GLY A 12 16.88 -11.82 -13.51
C GLY A 12 17.52 -10.61 -14.19
N SER A 13 16.96 -10.18 -15.31
CA SER A 13 17.39 -8.98 -16.04
C SER A 13 16.83 -7.68 -15.50
N PHE A 14 15.79 -7.74 -14.65
CA PHE A 14 15.19 -6.56 -14.07
C PHE A 14 16.04 -5.99 -12.94
N GLN A 15 16.23 -4.68 -12.95
CA GLN A 15 16.93 -3.93 -11.91
C GLN A 15 16.13 -2.69 -11.52
N LEU A 16 16.10 -2.39 -10.22
CA LEU A 16 15.51 -1.17 -9.68
C LEU A 16 16.41 -0.60 -8.61
N SER A 17 16.63 0.71 -8.64
CA SER A 17 17.37 1.44 -7.62
C SER A 17 16.50 2.51 -6.96
N ALA A 18 16.75 2.79 -5.67
CA ALA A 18 16.08 3.85 -4.92
C ALA A 18 17.02 4.42 -3.85
N ASP A 19 17.03 5.76 -3.72
CA ASP A 19 17.80 6.46 -2.69
C ASP A 19 17.03 7.73 -2.30
N TRP A 20 16.16 7.62 -1.29
CA TRP A 20 15.30 8.71 -0.83
C TRP A 20 14.70 8.43 0.56
N ALA A 21 14.03 9.43 1.11
CA ALA A 21 13.37 9.33 2.40
C ALA A 21 11.94 9.87 2.37
N ALA A 22 11.10 9.31 3.28
CA ALA A 22 9.71 9.70 3.50
C ALA A 22 9.40 9.84 4.99
N LYS A 23 8.55 10.80 5.34
CA LYS A 23 8.22 11.12 6.73
C LYS A 23 6.97 10.36 7.20
N PRO A 24 6.85 10.08 8.50
CA PRO A 24 5.57 9.66 9.09
C PRO A 24 4.47 10.68 8.76
N GLY A 25 3.25 10.18 8.54
CA GLY A 25 2.08 11.01 8.23
C GLY A 25 2.01 11.47 6.76
N GLU A 26 2.93 11.05 5.89
CA GLU A 26 2.84 11.30 4.46
C GLU A 26 2.04 10.21 3.74
N ILE A 27 1.30 10.62 2.71
CA ILE A 27 0.77 9.73 1.67
C ILE A 27 1.56 10.04 0.40
N ILE A 28 2.28 9.05 -0.12
CA ILE A 28 3.12 9.16 -1.30
C ILE A 28 2.58 8.19 -2.36
N ALA A 29 2.28 8.69 -3.54
CA ALA A 29 1.91 7.85 -4.68
C ALA A 29 3.15 7.34 -5.40
N LEU A 30 3.13 6.07 -5.82
CA LEU A 30 4.10 5.48 -6.74
C LEU A 30 3.44 5.36 -8.10
N ILE A 31 3.95 6.10 -9.07
CA ILE A 31 3.41 6.19 -10.43
C ILE A 31 4.47 5.85 -11.47
N GLY A 32 4.05 5.49 -12.66
CA GLY A 32 4.94 5.13 -13.76
C GLY A 32 4.44 3.94 -14.56
N PRO A 33 5.13 3.54 -15.63
CA PRO A 33 4.69 2.50 -16.55
C PRO A 33 4.48 1.15 -15.88
N SER A 34 3.61 0.33 -16.46
CA SER A 34 3.45 -1.07 -16.06
C SER A 34 4.79 -1.80 -16.22
N GLY A 35 5.12 -2.68 -15.27
CA GLY A 35 6.43 -3.35 -15.26
C GLY A 35 7.60 -2.49 -14.75
N GLY A 36 7.41 -1.20 -14.45
CA GLY A 36 8.47 -0.30 -13.97
C GLY A 36 9.04 -0.66 -12.58
N GLY A 37 8.44 -1.61 -11.85
CA GLY A 37 8.98 -2.08 -10.56
C GLY A 37 8.30 -1.52 -9.31
N LYS A 38 7.14 -0.87 -9.45
CA LYS A 38 6.37 -0.31 -8.30
C LYS A 38 6.06 -1.36 -7.24
N SER A 39 5.46 -2.48 -7.66
CA SER A 39 5.16 -3.61 -6.77
C SER A 39 6.43 -4.27 -6.23
N SER A 40 7.50 -4.40 -7.04
CA SER A 40 8.80 -4.93 -6.59
C SER A 40 9.40 -4.07 -5.48
N LEU A 41 9.28 -2.73 -5.58
CA LEU A 41 9.69 -1.83 -4.51
C LEU A 41 8.88 -2.08 -3.23
N LEU A 42 7.55 -2.18 -3.31
CA LEU A 42 6.72 -2.48 -2.15
C LEU A 42 7.08 -3.83 -1.53
N LEU A 43 7.29 -4.87 -2.35
CA LEU A 43 7.69 -6.20 -1.87
C LEU A 43 9.05 -6.17 -1.16
N ALA A 44 10.02 -5.42 -1.67
CA ALA A 44 11.32 -5.25 -1.05
C ALA A 44 11.22 -4.52 0.30
N LEU A 45 10.41 -3.46 0.39
CA LEU A 45 10.15 -2.73 1.63
C LEU A 45 9.43 -3.60 2.66
N ALA A 46 8.50 -4.45 2.22
CA ALA A 46 7.82 -5.41 3.08
C ALA A 46 8.69 -6.61 3.48
N GLY A 47 9.82 -6.85 2.80
CA GLY A 47 10.74 -7.95 3.09
C GLY A 47 10.42 -9.26 2.39
N PHE A 48 9.53 -9.25 1.41
CA PHE A 48 9.23 -10.41 0.56
C PHE A 48 10.22 -10.57 -0.60
N LEU A 49 10.99 -9.52 -0.89
CA LEU A 49 12.01 -9.51 -1.92
C LEU A 49 13.34 -9.08 -1.32
N ASN A 50 14.39 -9.86 -1.56
CA ASN A 50 15.72 -9.57 -1.07
C ASN A 50 16.34 -8.39 -1.82
N LEU A 51 17.10 -7.56 -1.11
CA LEU A 51 17.89 -6.51 -1.70
C LEU A 51 19.16 -7.09 -2.31
N ALA A 52 19.54 -6.65 -3.50
CA ALA A 52 20.84 -6.95 -4.08
C ALA A 52 21.95 -6.15 -3.35
N SER A 53 21.66 -4.91 -2.96
CA SER A 53 22.51 -4.07 -2.12
C SER A 53 21.71 -2.90 -1.53
N GLY A 54 22.37 -2.11 -0.68
CA GLY A 54 21.75 -0.96 0.00
C GLY A 54 21.01 -1.36 1.26
N ARG A 55 20.27 -0.41 1.84
CA ARG A 55 19.59 -0.59 3.12
C ARG A 55 18.22 0.09 3.14
N VAL A 56 17.35 -0.44 4.01
CA VAL A 56 16.02 0.12 4.34
C VAL A 56 15.98 0.38 5.83
N PHE A 57 15.64 1.60 6.22
CA PHE A 57 15.48 1.99 7.62
C PHE A 57 14.06 2.48 7.90
N TRP A 58 13.54 2.13 9.07
CA TRP A 58 12.41 2.83 9.68
C TRP A 58 12.87 3.48 10.97
N ASN A 59 12.84 4.82 11.01
CA ASN A 59 13.58 5.63 11.97
C ASN A 59 15.07 5.22 11.93
N ASP A 60 15.67 4.84 13.05
CA ASP A 60 17.08 4.42 13.11
C ASP A 60 17.27 2.89 13.07
N ARG A 61 16.16 2.14 12.90
CA ARG A 61 16.20 0.68 12.84
C ARG A 61 16.42 0.21 11.41
N ASP A 62 17.49 -0.55 11.18
CA ASP A 62 17.73 -1.25 9.92
C ASP A 62 16.74 -2.41 9.76
N LEU A 63 16.00 -2.41 8.64
CA LEU A 63 15.01 -3.43 8.30
C LEU A 63 15.53 -4.42 7.25
N SER A 64 16.71 -4.17 6.66
CA SER A 64 17.17 -4.85 5.45
C SER A 64 17.20 -6.36 5.57
N ALA A 65 17.70 -6.88 6.69
CA ALA A 65 17.80 -8.31 6.98
C ALA A 65 16.59 -8.89 7.75
N LEU A 66 15.59 -8.06 8.09
CA LEU A 66 14.45 -8.51 8.88
C LEU A 66 13.43 -9.25 8.01
N ALA A 67 12.97 -10.40 8.51
CA ALA A 67 11.83 -11.11 7.91
C ALA A 67 10.56 -10.23 7.89
N PRO A 68 9.64 -10.43 6.93
CA PRO A 68 8.43 -9.60 6.78
C PRO A 68 7.63 -9.41 8.06
N ALA A 69 7.44 -10.46 8.85
CA ALA A 69 6.67 -10.42 10.10
C ALA A 69 7.28 -9.50 11.18
N LEU A 70 8.59 -9.23 11.11
CA LEU A 70 9.33 -8.41 12.07
C LEU A 70 9.44 -6.96 11.64
N ARG A 71 9.04 -6.62 10.42
CA ARG A 71 9.05 -5.26 9.90
C ARG A 71 7.83 -4.48 10.39
N PRO A 72 7.95 -3.18 10.68
CA PRO A 72 6.84 -2.33 11.09
C PRO A 72 6.00 -1.90 9.87
N VAL A 73 5.65 -2.85 9.02
CA VAL A 73 5.04 -2.64 7.71
C VAL A 73 3.80 -3.52 7.57
N SER A 74 2.70 -2.97 7.07
CA SER A 74 1.55 -3.72 6.55
C SER A 74 1.50 -3.56 5.04
N ILE A 75 1.16 -4.63 4.31
CA ILE A 75 1.04 -4.60 2.85
C ILE A 75 -0.31 -5.15 2.41
N LEU A 76 -0.96 -4.43 1.50
CA LEU A 76 -2.06 -4.90 0.69
C LEU A 76 -1.53 -5.22 -0.70
N PHE A 77 -1.61 -6.48 -1.07
CA PHE A 77 -1.23 -6.96 -2.41
C PHE A 77 -2.35 -6.74 -3.41
N GLN A 78 -2.02 -6.63 -4.68
CA GLN A 78 -2.97 -6.49 -5.78
C GLN A 78 -4.01 -7.62 -5.81
N ASP A 79 -3.60 -8.86 -5.50
CA ASP A 79 -4.49 -10.05 -5.44
C ASP A 79 -5.33 -10.13 -4.16
N GLN A 80 -5.31 -9.08 -3.32
CA GLN A 80 -6.07 -8.97 -2.07
C GLN A 80 -5.76 -10.02 -0.99
N ASN A 81 -5.26 -11.18 -1.34
CA ASN A 81 -4.78 -12.27 -0.47
C ASN A 81 -5.69 -12.63 0.73
N LEU A 82 -7.01 -12.64 0.51
CA LEU A 82 -7.95 -13.19 1.50
C LEU A 82 -7.87 -14.71 1.50
N PHE A 83 -7.94 -15.31 2.69
CA PHE A 83 -7.99 -16.76 2.84
C PHE A 83 -9.40 -17.25 2.47
N PRO A 84 -9.56 -18.04 1.37
CA PRO A 84 -10.88 -18.35 0.82
C PRO A 84 -11.70 -19.28 1.71
N HIS A 85 -11.07 -20.06 2.57
CA HIS A 85 -11.71 -20.99 3.50
C HIS A 85 -12.15 -20.33 4.83
N LEU A 86 -11.72 -19.10 5.09
CA LEU A 86 -12.07 -18.33 6.28
C LEU A 86 -13.21 -17.34 5.97
N THR A 87 -14.03 -17.02 6.98
CA THR A 87 -14.98 -15.92 6.89
C THR A 87 -14.25 -14.57 6.83
N ILE A 88 -14.95 -13.51 6.46
CA ILE A 88 -14.37 -12.15 6.46
C ILE A 88 -13.93 -11.75 7.87
N GLN A 89 -14.73 -12.00 8.88
CA GLN A 89 -14.37 -11.75 10.27
C GLN A 89 -13.11 -12.51 10.68
N GLN A 90 -12.98 -13.79 10.29
CA GLN A 90 -11.78 -14.58 10.54
C GLN A 90 -10.56 -14.06 9.78
N ASN A 91 -10.74 -13.64 8.53
CA ASN A 91 -9.67 -12.99 7.76
C ASN A 91 -9.15 -11.72 8.45
N LEU A 92 -10.06 -10.90 8.99
CA LEU A 92 -9.69 -9.70 9.74
C LEU A 92 -9.06 -10.05 11.10
N ALA A 93 -9.54 -11.10 11.76
CA ALA A 93 -9.00 -11.57 13.03
C ALA A 93 -7.51 -11.95 12.94
N LEU A 94 -7.05 -12.46 11.79
CA LEU A 94 -5.62 -12.77 11.55
C LEU A 94 -4.70 -11.55 11.65
N ALA A 95 -5.23 -10.34 11.51
CA ALA A 95 -4.45 -9.12 11.74
C ALA A 95 -4.12 -8.90 13.23
N LEU A 96 -4.92 -9.47 14.12
CA LEU A 96 -4.85 -9.26 15.56
C LEU A 96 -4.35 -10.49 16.32
N SER A 97 -4.61 -11.70 15.81
CA SER A 97 -4.27 -12.96 16.44
C SER A 97 -4.09 -14.08 15.41
N SER A 98 -2.98 -14.80 15.48
CA SER A 98 -2.72 -15.97 14.62
C SER A 98 -3.61 -17.18 14.95
N SER A 99 -4.21 -17.22 16.14
CA SER A 99 -5.08 -18.33 16.57
C SER A 99 -6.54 -18.19 16.14
N LEU A 100 -6.92 -17.12 15.42
CA LEU A 100 -8.29 -16.76 15.07
C LEU A 100 -9.24 -16.53 16.27
N ARG A 101 -8.75 -16.69 17.49
CA ARG A 101 -9.49 -16.39 18.71
C ARG A 101 -9.32 -14.90 19.00
N THR A 102 -10.43 -14.21 19.13
CA THR A 102 -10.44 -12.77 19.41
C THR A 102 -10.99 -12.52 20.82
N THR A 103 -10.46 -11.55 21.51
CA THR A 103 -11.07 -10.98 22.71
C THR A 103 -12.30 -10.18 22.35
N ALA A 104 -13.14 -9.86 23.33
CA ALA A 104 -14.31 -8.99 23.10
C ALA A 104 -13.92 -7.60 22.55
N GLU A 105 -12.77 -7.06 22.96
CA GLU A 105 -12.22 -5.82 22.44
C GLU A 105 -11.79 -5.94 20.96
N GLN A 106 -11.06 -7.01 20.64
CA GLN A 106 -10.63 -7.29 19.26
C GLN A 106 -11.83 -7.49 18.33
N SER A 107 -12.88 -8.18 18.80
CA SER A 107 -14.12 -8.37 18.04
C SER A 107 -14.78 -7.02 17.75
N ARG A 108 -14.89 -6.13 18.74
CA ARG A 108 -15.42 -4.77 18.54
C ARG A 108 -14.61 -3.99 17.50
N ARG A 109 -13.27 -4.03 17.58
CA ARG A 109 -12.41 -3.37 16.58
C ARG A 109 -12.62 -3.91 15.17
N ILE A 110 -12.87 -5.22 15.02
CA ILE A 110 -13.21 -5.81 13.71
C ILE A 110 -14.55 -5.29 13.22
N ASP A 111 -15.58 -5.26 14.08
CA ASP A 111 -16.92 -4.78 13.73
C ASP A 111 -16.89 -3.30 13.33
N ASP A 112 -16.13 -2.46 14.05
CA ASP A 112 -15.93 -1.04 13.73
C ASP A 112 -15.26 -0.86 12.35
N VAL A 113 -14.24 -1.64 12.05
CA VAL A 113 -13.58 -1.58 10.74
C VAL A 113 -14.51 -2.08 9.63
N LEU A 114 -15.28 -3.14 9.86
CA LEU A 114 -16.28 -3.62 8.90
C LEU A 114 -17.34 -2.54 8.61
N ALA A 115 -17.81 -1.83 9.64
CA ALA A 115 -18.76 -0.72 9.49
C ALA A 115 -18.15 0.43 8.68
N ARG A 116 -16.94 0.90 9.02
CA ARG A 116 -16.22 1.97 8.29
C ARG A 116 -15.98 1.63 6.82
N LEU A 117 -15.81 0.35 6.50
CA LEU A 117 -15.61 -0.14 5.13
C LEU A 117 -16.92 -0.44 4.39
N GLY A 118 -18.09 -0.20 5.00
CA GLY A 118 -19.39 -0.54 4.40
C GLY A 118 -19.58 -2.04 4.19
N LEU A 119 -19.04 -2.85 5.10
CA LEU A 119 -19.13 -4.33 5.11
C LEU A 119 -19.92 -4.84 6.31
N GLN A 120 -20.69 -3.97 6.98
CA GLN A 120 -21.52 -4.34 8.13
C GLN A 120 -22.45 -5.50 7.77
N GLY A 121 -22.54 -6.48 8.65
CA GLY A 121 -23.35 -7.69 8.45
C GLY A 121 -22.72 -8.74 7.49
N LEU A 122 -21.57 -8.47 6.88
CA LEU A 122 -20.91 -9.40 5.97
C LEU A 122 -19.79 -10.23 6.64
N GLY A 123 -19.53 -10.02 7.92
CA GLY A 123 -18.44 -10.67 8.65
C GLY A 123 -18.45 -12.20 8.59
N ASN A 124 -19.63 -12.82 8.59
CA ASN A 124 -19.80 -14.28 8.54
C ASN A 124 -19.74 -14.87 7.13
N ARG A 125 -19.68 -14.05 6.08
CA ARG A 125 -19.52 -14.52 4.70
C ARG A 125 -18.08 -14.93 4.41
N ARG A 126 -17.90 -15.80 3.40
CA ARG A 126 -16.59 -16.14 2.84
C ARG A 126 -16.26 -15.18 1.69
N PRO A 127 -14.98 -15.03 1.31
CA PRO A 127 -14.59 -14.21 0.17
C PRO A 127 -15.37 -14.52 -1.11
N ALA A 128 -15.64 -15.79 -1.41
CA ALA A 128 -16.40 -16.21 -2.58
C ALA A 128 -17.84 -15.68 -2.63
N ASP A 129 -18.41 -15.30 -1.47
CA ASP A 129 -19.78 -14.77 -1.35
C ASP A 129 -19.82 -13.24 -1.50
N LEU A 130 -18.68 -12.61 -1.75
CA LEU A 130 -18.51 -11.16 -1.85
C LEU A 130 -18.17 -10.74 -3.29
N SER A 131 -18.61 -9.54 -3.69
CA SER A 131 -18.11 -8.92 -4.92
C SER A 131 -16.62 -8.58 -4.81
N GLY A 132 -15.91 -8.45 -5.94
CA GLY A 132 -14.48 -8.08 -5.95
C GLY A 132 -14.19 -6.79 -5.17
N GLY A 133 -15.06 -5.79 -5.29
CA GLY A 133 -14.93 -4.56 -4.50
C GLY A 133 -15.13 -4.76 -2.99
N GLN A 134 -16.01 -5.67 -2.58
CA GLN A 134 -16.17 -6.03 -1.17
C GLN A 134 -14.96 -6.82 -0.64
N GLN A 135 -14.39 -7.70 -1.46
CA GLN A 135 -13.17 -8.42 -1.11
C GLN A 135 -11.98 -7.44 -0.93
N GLY A 136 -11.81 -6.49 -1.85
CA GLY A 136 -10.76 -5.45 -1.74
C GLY A 136 -10.88 -4.63 -0.47
N ARG A 137 -12.11 -4.24 -0.09
CA ARG A 137 -12.35 -3.53 1.17
C ARG A 137 -12.05 -4.39 2.39
N ALA A 138 -12.40 -5.67 2.38
CA ALA A 138 -12.08 -6.58 3.47
C ALA A 138 -10.56 -6.78 3.61
N ALA A 139 -9.84 -6.90 2.50
CA ALA A 139 -8.39 -7.00 2.50
C ALA A 139 -7.72 -5.71 3.04
N LEU A 140 -8.25 -4.53 2.67
CA LEU A 140 -7.83 -3.25 3.26
C LEU A 140 -8.08 -3.23 4.78
N GLY A 141 -9.24 -3.71 5.23
CA GLY A 141 -9.57 -3.81 6.66
C GLY A 141 -8.55 -4.60 7.46
N ARG A 142 -8.04 -5.69 6.89
CA ARG A 142 -6.97 -6.50 7.50
C ARG A 142 -5.68 -5.68 7.68
N VAL A 143 -5.31 -4.89 6.68
CA VAL A 143 -4.13 -4.01 6.76
C VAL A 143 -4.31 -2.91 7.80
N LEU A 144 -5.50 -2.29 7.86
CA LEU A 144 -5.81 -1.23 8.84
C LEU A 144 -5.79 -1.76 10.28
N LEU A 145 -6.31 -2.97 10.52
CA LEU A 145 -6.33 -3.58 11.85
C LEU A 145 -4.93 -3.89 12.40
N GLN A 146 -3.94 -4.15 11.53
CA GLN A 146 -2.55 -4.37 11.95
C GLN A 146 -1.93 -3.14 12.61
N ALA A 147 -2.45 -1.93 12.32
CA ALA A 147 -2.00 -0.65 12.90
C ALA A 147 -0.47 -0.45 12.82
N ARG A 148 0.14 -0.85 11.72
CA ARG A 148 1.58 -0.67 11.51
C ARG A 148 1.87 0.76 11.07
N PRO A 149 3.05 1.33 11.42
CA PRO A 149 3.39 2.70 11.08
C PRO A 149 3.73 2.93 9.58
N VAL A 150 3.87 1.87 8.79
CA VAL A 150 4.06 1.94 7.33
C VAL A 150 3.02 1.07 6.65
N LEU A 151 2.23 1.67 5.76
CA LEU A 151 1.21 1.00 4.96
C LEU A 151 1.65 1.01 3.50
N LEU A 152 1.76 -0.16 2.91
CA LEU A 152 2.07 -0.36 1.49
C LEU A 152 0.81 -0.86 0.80
N LEU A 153 0.30 -0.09 -0.15
CA LEU A 153 -0.96 -0.38 -0.84
C LEU A 153 -0.69 -0.55 -2.33
N ASP A 154 -0.80 -1.78 -2.83
CA ASP A 154 -0.57 -2.09 -4.25
C ASP A 154 -1.91 -2.16 -4.99
N GLU A 155 -2.24 -1.12 -5.75
CA GLU A 155 -3.47 -0.94 -6.51
C GLU A 155 -4.77 -1.25 -5.71
N PRO A 156 -4.92 -0.72 -4.50
CA PRO A 156 -5.97 -1.14 -3.56
C PRO A 156 -7.40 -0.84 -4.04
N PHE A 157 -7.54 -0.01 -5.06
CA PHE A 157 -8.83 0.54 -5.50
C PHE A 157 -9.14 0.24 -6.97
N ALA A 158 -8.34 -0.58 -7.66
CA ALA A 158 -8.46 -0.85 -9.10
C ALA A 158 -9.84 -1.43 -9.50
N ALA A 159 -10.47 -2.22 -8.63
CA ALA A 159 -11.77 -2.85 -8.88
C ALA A 159 -12.98 -2.03 -8.37
N LEU A 160 -12.78 -0.75 -7.99
CA LEU A 160 -13.82 0.06 -7.36
C LEU A 160 -14.33 1.17 -8.27
N GLY A 161 -15.64 1.43 -8.19
CA GLY A 161 -16.23 2.61 -8.82
C GLY A 161 -15.77 3.93 -8.16
N PRO A 162 -15.86 5.06 -8.89
CA PRO A 162 -15.28 6.36 -8.46
C PRO A 162 -15.74 6.85 -7.08
N ALA A 163 -17.02 6.71 -6.76
CA ALA A 163 -17.56 7.16 -5.47
C ALA A 163 -16.93 6.37 -4.32
N LEU A 164 -16.97 5.04 -4.39
CA LEU A 164 -16.44 4.18 -3.36
C LEU A 164 -14.91 4.30 -3.19
N LYS A 165 -14.20 4.51 -4.30
CA LYS A 165 -12.78 4.81 -4.30
C LYS A 165 -12.48 6.09 -3.50
N THR A 166 -13.28 7.15 -3.71
CA THR A 166 -13.14 8.41 -2.98
C THR A 166 -13.37 8.22 -1.48
N ASP A 167 -14.39 7.45 -1.09
CA ASP A 167 -14.70 7.17 0.31
C ASP A 167 -13.56 6.43 1.01
N LEU A 168 -12.99 5.41 0.36
CA LEU A 168 -11.90 4.63 0.94
C LEU A 168 -10.59 5.41 1.02
N LEU A 169 -10.31 6.26 0.05
CA LEU A 169 -9.16 7.14 0.09
C LEU A 169 -9.31 8.20 1.20
N THR A 170 -10.52 8.68 1.45
CA THR A 170 -10.81 9.54 2.60
C THR A 170 -10.56 8.81 3.91
N LEU A 171 -11.02 7.55 4.03
CA LEU A 171 -10.75 6.72 5.20
C LEU A 171 -9.24 6.52 5.45
N VAL A 172 -8.46 6.29 4.39
CA VAL A 172 -6.99 6.19 4.52
C VAL A 172 -6.38 7.51 5.00
N ARG A 173 -6.88 8.66 4.52
CA ARG A 173 -6.42 9.98 5.00
C ARG A 173 -6.74 10.21 6.48
N GLU A 174 -7.94 9.88 6.90
CA GLU A 174 -8.35 9.97 8.32
C GLU A 174 -7.42 9.11 9.19
N LEU A 175 -7.17 7.86 8.78
CA LEU A 175 -6.24 6.97 9.47
C LEU A 175 -4.83 7.58 9.57
N VAL A 176 -4.32 8.15 8.48
CA VAL A 176 -3.00 8.80 8.47
C VAL A 176 -2.98 10.01 9.40
N ALA A 177 -4.06 10.80 9.44
CA ALA A 177 -4.18 11.94 10.35
C ALA A 177 -4.16 11.51 11.82
N GLU A 178 -4.84 10.39 12.15
CA GLU A 178 -4.94 9.83 13.50
C GLU A 178 -3.62 9.16 13.94
N THR A 179 -3.04 8.32 13.10
CA THR A 179 -1.92 7.42 13.47
C THR A 179 -0.55 7.93 13.10
N LYS A 180 -0.47 8.95 12.24
CA LYS A 180 0.76 9.40 11.57
C LYS A 180 1.47 8.30 10.79
N ALA A 181 0.74 7.30 10.30
CA ALA A 181 1.29 6.26 9.45
C ALA A 181 1.80 6.87 8.12
N LEU A 182 2.91 6.34 7.62
CA LEU A 182 3.36 6.59 6.25
C LEU A 182 2.60 5.65 5.31
N VAL A 183 2.05 6.18 4.23
CA VAL A 183 1.40 5.38 3.18
C VAL A 183 2.18 5.49 1.88
N LEU A 184 2.56 4.36 1.29
CA LEU A 184 3.01 4.25 -0.09
C LEU A 184 1.91 3.59 -0.90
N LEU A 185 1.34 4.32 -1.86
CA LEU A 185 0.19 3.91 -2.66
C LEU A 185 0.60 3.75 -4.12
N VAL A 186 0.59 2.53 -4.65
CA VAL A 186 0.69 2.30 -6.09
C VAL A 186 -0.68 2.54 -6.72
N THR A 187 -0.71 3.37 -7.74
CA THR A 187 -1.89 3.57 -8.57
C THR A 187 -1.49 3.70 -10.03
N HIS A 188 -2.33 3.19 -10.92
CA HIS A 188 -2.21 3.40 -12.36
C HIS A 188 -3.05 4.59 -12.86
N ASP A 189 -3.84 5.21 -11.97
CA ASP A 189 -4.66 6.38 -12.28
C ASP A 189 -3.96 7.66 -11.76
N PRO A 190 -3.42 8.51 -12.65
CA PRO A 190 -2.76 9.75 -12.23
C PRO A 190 -3.67 10.68 -11.42
N SER A 191 -4.98 10.62 -11.64
CA SER A 191 -5.95 11.42 -10.89
C SER A 191 -5.99 11.07 -9.42
N ASP A 192 -5.70 9.81 -9.06
CA ASP A 192 -5.58 9.39 -7.67
C ASP A 192 -4.37 10.03 -7.00
N ALA A 193 -3.22 10.01 -7.69
CA ALA A 193 -2.01 10.64 -7.16
C ALA A 193 -2.26 12.13 -6.88
N VAL A 194 -2.87 12.86 -7.81
CA VAL A 194 -3.19 14.29 -7.65
C VAL A 194 -4.15 14.54 -6.49
N ARG A 195 -5.17 13.68 -6.34
CA ARG A 195 -6.20 13.87 -5.31
C ARG A 195 -5.71 13.52 -3.90
N PHE A 196 -4.84 12.51 -3.76
CA PHE A 196 -4.61 11.86 -2.46
C PHE A 196 -3.18 11.94 -1.97
N ALA A 197 -2.20 12.13 -2.83
CA ALA A 197 -0.81 12.20 -2.47
C ALA A 197 -0.23 13.59 -2.74
N ARG A 198 0.26 14.23 -1.69
CA ARG A 198 0.97 15.51 -1.86
C ARG A 198 2.27 15.32 -2.64
N ARG A 199 2.93 14.19 -2.46
CA ARG A 199 4.19 13.85 -3.12
C ARG A 199 4.03 12.54 -3.89
N SER A 200 4.74 12.43 -5.02
CA SER A 200 4.77 11.22 -5.84
C SER A 200 6.19 10.82 -6.16
N VAL A 201 6.41 9.51 -6.23
CA VAL A 201 7.64 8.86 -6.70
C VAL A 201 7.36 8.36 -8.12
N LEU A 202 8.11 8.85 -9.09
CA LEU A 202 8.14 8.24 -10.42
C LEU A 202 9.01 6.99 -10.38
N VAL A 203 8.47 5.86 -10.82
CA VAL A 203 9.20 4.59 -10.96
C VAL A 203 9.27 4.24 -12.44
N ALA A 204 10.41 4.51 -13.04
CA ALA A 204 10.67 4.32 -14.46
C ALA A 204 12.17 4.03 -14.70
N ASP A 205 12.49 3.39 -15.82
CA ASP A 205 13.86 3.17 -16.30
C ASP A 205 14.79 2.55 -15.23
N GLY A 206 14.25 1.65 -14.40
CA GLY A 206 15.01 1.01 -13.33
C GLY A 206 15.34 1.92 -12.14
N ILE A 207 14.65 3.06 -12.01
CA ILE A 207 14.86 4.02 -10.91
C ILE A 207 13.51 4.36 -10.25
N ALA A 208 13.46 4.26 -8.94
CA ALA A 208 12.43 4.89 -8.13
C ALA A 208 12.96 6.25 -7.66
N HIS A 209 12.59 7.32 -8.39
CA HIS A 209 13.11 8.66 -8.18
C HIS A 209 12.72 9.24 -6.80
N PRO A 210 13.47 10.21 -6.27
CA PRO A 210 13.06 10.89 -5.04
C PRO A 210 11.64 11.46 -5.14
N PRO A 211 10.85 11.43 -4.04
CA PRO A 211 9.50 11.97 -4.03
C PRO A 211 9.48 13.48 -4.33
N LEU A 212 8.71 13.88 -5.33
CA LEU A 212 8.45 15.26 -5.73
C LEU A 212 7.02 15.69 -5.37
N GLU A 213 6.75 16.97 -5.28
CA GLU A 213 5.38 17.49 -5.16
C GLU A 213 4.55 17.00 -6.36
N THR A 214 3.44 16.33 -6.11
CA THR A 214 2.63 15.70 -7.16
C THR A 214 2.16 16.70 -8.22
N ALA A 215 1.74 17.89 -7.78
CA ALA A 215 1.29 18.95 -8.70
C ALA A 215 2.41 19.41 -9.63
N ALA A 216 3.63 19.57 -9.12
CA ALA A 216 4.79 19.96 -9.94
C ALA A 216 5.16 18.86 -10.93
N LEU A 217 5.17 17.60 -10.49
CA LEU A 217 5.47 16.44 -11.33
C LEU A 217 4.45 16.27 -12.47
N MET A 218 3.18 16.59 -12.23
CA MET A 218 2.13 16.54 -13.25
C MET A 218 2.09 17.75 -14.18
N ALA A 219 2.55 18.92 -13.71
CA ALA A 219 2.61 20.13 -14.54
C ALA A 219 3.75 20.08 -15.57
N ASP A 220 4.89 19.49 -15.20
CA ASP A 220 6.04 19.28 -16.12
C ASP A 220 6.55 17.83 -15.98
N PRO A 221 5.82 16.86 -16.58
CA PRO A 221 6.15 15.46 -16.45
C PRO A 221 7.42 15.12 -17.24
N PRO A 222 8.37 14.36 -16.65
CA PRO A 222 9.51 13.77 -17.36
C PRO A 222 9.03 12.89 -18.52
N GLU A 223 9.91 12.62 -19.49
CA GLU A 223 9.57 11.88 -20.72
C GLU A 223 8.91 10.51 -20.43
N ALA A 224 9.46 9.75 -19.49
CA ALA A 224 8.89 8.47 -19.08
C ALA A 224 7.48 8.59 -18.51
N LEU A 225 7.17 9.70 -17.79
CA LEU A 225 5.84 9.96 -17.27
C LEU A 225 4.90 10.48 -18.37
N ARG A 226 5.37 11.34 -19.30
CA ARG A 226 4.58 11.78 -20.47
C ARG A 226 4.12 10.60 -21.32
N THR A 227 5.04 9.70 -21.63
CA THR A 227 4.73 8.47 -22.37
C THR A 227 3.67 7.62 -21.65
N TYR A 228 3.78 7.52 -20.31
CA TYR A 228 2.82 6.78 -19.49
C TYR A 228 1.44 7.46 -19.44
N LEU A 229 1.39 8.79 -19.37
CA LEU A 229 0.12 9.55 -19.33
C LEU A 229 -0.63 9.52 -20.66
N GLY A 230 0.04 9.11 -21.74
CA GLY A 230 -0.43 9.27 -23.10
C GLY A 230 -0.29 10.74 -23.56
N ASP A 231 0.14 10.94 -24.79
CA ASP A 231 0.24 12.28 -25.38
C ASP A 231 -1.18 12.88 -25.49
N GLN A 232 -1.65 13.51 -24.43
CA GLN A 232 -2.82 14.39 -24.49
C GLN A 232 -2.34 15.72 -25.08
N ARG A 233 -2.12 15.74 -26.39
CA ARG A 233 -2.10 16.95 -27.21
C ARG A 233 -3.49 17.30 -27.68
#